data_7e3bf924a7d3271f649eb37d7039b3d1
#
_entry.id   7e3bf924a7d3271f649eb37d7039b3d1
#
_cell.length_a   1.000
_cell.length_b   1.000
_cell.length_c   1.000
_cell.angle_alpha   90.00
_cell.angle_beta   90.00
_cell.angle_gamma   90.00
#
_symmetry.space_group_name_H-M   'P 1'
#
loop_
_entity.id
_entity.type
_entity.pdbx_description
1 polymer ?
#
loop_
_entity_poly.entity_id
_entity_poly.type
_entity_poly.pdbx_seq_one_letter_code
_entity_poly.pdbx_strand_id
1 'polypeptide(L)'
;MELRAYWTIIWRRIWVVALVIGIVALYVGYQYYHLRKTPGALIAYGTNITIQIGFQPTSNGDQNSANYMTASEGLADAMVTSPILTSHEFDKDISNQIGQDMNLIQQRYGANADLGDWQNTAALGQALTAVRVHNLVTITTNWSTPAGAWAIANAIGEVSAAKIGTYLNYAIKNDATQNSTGNLTTSQVSARVITAAPDPISVPGLSSNRVSLFLLMLLVALVLGIALTFLLDYLDDRIRSKDEVTQLLGIPIYAVLPHAPSPGRSRSPISRK
;
A
#
# COMPACT_ATOMS: atom_id res chain seq x y z
N MET A 1 -23.82 15.89 -38.09
CA MET A 1 -24.28 14.86 -37.13
C MET A 1 -24.55 15.57 -35.81
N GLU A 2 -25.78 15.52 -35.34
CA GLU A 2 -26.22 16.34 -34.24
C GLU A 2 -25.88 15.66 -32.90
N LEU A 3 -25.23 16.37 -31.99
CA LEU A 3 -24.93 15.92 -30.61
C LEU A 3 -26.17 15.36 -29.88
N ARG A 4 -27.36 15.86 -30.24
CA ARG A 4 -28.64 15.38 -29.74
C ARG A 4 -28.92 13.92 -30.03
N ALA A 5 -28.46 13.38 -31.18
CA ALA A 5 -28.65 11.97 -31.53
C ALA A 5 -27.86 11.05 -30.59
N TYR A 6 -26.60 11.40 -30.30
CA TYR A 6 -25.78 10.62 -29.35
C TYR A 6 -26.35 10.63 -27.92
N TRP A 7 -26.86 11.78 -27.49
CA TRP A 7 -27.54 11.90 -26.19
C TRP A 7 -28.76 11.01 -26.08
N THR A 8 -29.57 10.94 -27.12
CA THR A 8 -30.77 10.08 -27.15
C THR A 8 -30.43 8.59 -27.09
N ILE A 9 -29.33 8.16 -27.74
CA ILE A 9 -28.84 6.77 -27.68
C ILE A 9 -28.43 6.41 -26.25
N ILE A 10 -27.61 7.26 -25.62
CA ILE A 10 -27.14 7.03 -24.25
C ILE A 10 -28.33 6.99 -23.28
N TRP A 11 -29.25 7.94 -23.37
CA TRP A 11 -30.40 8.02 -22.47
C TRP A 11 -31.34 6.82 -22.61
N ARG A 12 -31.51 6.32 -23.80
CA ARG A 12 -32.36 5.14 -24.08
C ARG A 12 -31.80 3.85 -23.46
N ARG A 13 -30.48 3.73 -23.37
CA ARG A 13 -29.79 2.53 -22.87
C ARG A 13 -28.98 2.78 -21.59
N ILE A 14 -29.34 3.81 -20.85
CA ILE A 14 -28.65 4.22 -19.61
C ILE A 14 -28.54 3.08 -18.60
N TRP A 15 -29.49 2.15 -18.62
CA TRP A 15 -29.44 0.99 -17.73
C TRP A 15 -28.24 0.08 -17.99
N VAL A 16 -27.72 0.01 -19.23
CA VAL A 16 -26.50 -0.75 -19.58
C VAL A 16 -25.30 -0.08 -18.95
N VAL A 17 -25.20 1.24 -19.08
CA VAL A 17 -24.15 2.03 -18.42
C VAL A 17 -24.21 1.86 -16.90
N ALA A 18 -25.40 1.97 -16.34
CA ALA A 18 -25.64 1.80 -14.89
C ALA A 18 -25.29 0.39 -14.42
N LEU A 19 -25.54 -0.64 -15.22
CA LEU A 19 -25.19 -2.02 -14.88
C LEU A 19 -23.69 -2.22 -14.87
N VAL A 20 -22.95 -1.74 -15.89
CA VAL A 20 -21.49 -1.85 -15.96
C VAL A 20 -20.85 -1.10 -14.78
N ILE A 21 -21.26 0.15 -14.55
CA ILE A 21 -20.76 0.94 -13.42
C ILE A 21 -21.13 0.27 -12.10
N GLY A 22 -22.35 -0.26 -11.97
CA GLY A 22 -22.81 -0.94 -10.76
C GLY A 22 -21.98 -2.17 -10.39
N ILE A 23 -21.62 -3.00 -11.36
CA ILE A 23 -20.75 -4.16 -11.13
C ILE A 23 -19.37 -3.72 -10.66
N VAL A 24 -18.76 -2.74 -11.34
CA VAL A 24 -17.44 -2.24 -10.96
C VAL A 24 -17.50 -1.50 -9.62
N ALA A 25 -18.55 -0.75 -9.34
CA ALA A 25 -18.74 -0.05 -8.07
C ALA A 25 -18.91 -1.04 -6.90
N LEU A 26 -19.61 -2.16 -7.10
CA LEU A 26 -19.70 -3.23 -6.10
C LEU A 26 -18.33 -3.85 -5.80
N TYR A 27 -17.57 -4.15 -6.83
CA TYR A 27 -16.20 -4.67 -6.67
C TYR A 27 -15.28 -3.69 -5.95
N VAL A 28 -15.26 -2.43 -6.38
CA VAL A 28 -14.48 -1.35 -5.76
C VAL A 28 -14.94 -1.11 -4.32
N GLY A 29 -16.26 -1.09 -4.09
CA GLY A 29 -16.83 -0.93 -2.74
C GLY A 29 -16.42 -2.05 -1.79
N TYR A 30 -16.43 -3.30 -2.26
CA TYR A 30 -15.96 -4.44 -1.49
C TYR A 30 -14.46 -4.33 -1.16
N GLN A 31 -13.64 -4.00 -2.13
CA GLN A 31 -12.20 -3.80 -1.94
C GLN A 31 -11.90 -2.64 -0.98
N TYR A 32 -12.60 -1.51 -1.14
CA TYR A 32 -12.46 -0.36 -0.25
C TYR A 32 -12.88 -0.68 1.19
N TYR A 33 -13.97 -1.42 1.36
CA TYR A 33 -14.43 -1.88 2.68
C TYR A 33 -13.39 -2.76 3.36
N HIS A 34 -12.79 -3.69 2.62
CA HIS A 34 -11.73 -4.56 3.12
C HIS A 34 -10.48 -3.75 3.50
N LEU A 35 -10.10 -2.79 2.64
CA LEU A 35 -8.97 -1.92 2.86
C LEU A 35 -9.14 -1.04 4.11
N ARG A 36 -10.35 -0.52 4.34
CA ARG A 36 -10.67 0.30 5.52
C ARG A 36 -10.58 -0.50 6.83
N LYS A 37 -10.83 -1.81 6.78
CA LYS A 37 -10.70 -2.68 7.96
C LYS A 37 -9.25 -3.08 8.28
N THR A 38 -8.34 -2.93 7.33
CA THR A 38 -6.93 -3.28 7.53
C THR A 38 -6.23 -2.11 8.23
N PRO A 39 -5.70 -2.29 9.46
CA PRO A 39 -4.99 -1.25 10.18
C PRO A 39 -3.78 -0.74 9.37
N GLY A 40 -3.55 0.57 9.34
CA GLY A 40 -2.42 1.18 8.64
C GLY A 40 -2.50 1.20 7.10
N ALA A 41 -3.56 0.63 6.50
CA ALA A 41 -3.66 0.55 5.05
C ALA A 41 -3.90 1.92 4.37
N LEU A 42 -4.76 2.76 4.94
CA LEU A 42 -5.10 4.09 4.40
C LEU A 42 -4.28 5.20 5.04
N ILE A 43 -4.15 5.16 6.35
CA ILE A 43 -3.38 6.12 7.15
C ILE A 43 -2.43 5.29 8.01
N ALA A 44 -1.17 5.62 7.96
CA ALA A 44 -0.13 5.08 8.82
C ALA A 44 0.55 6.22 9.59
N TYR A 45 1.33 5.86 10.57
CA TYR A 45 2.15 6.80 11.34
C TYR A 45 3.61 6.49 11.07
N GLY A 46 4.32 7.49 10.55
CA GLY A 46 5.73 7.38 10.17
C GLY A 46 6.63 8.03 11.20
N THR A 47 7.70 7.37 11.54
CA THR A 47 8.82 7.92 12.29
C THR A 47 10.13 7.35 11.74
N ASN A 48 11.25 7.96 12.04
CA ASN A 48 12.54 7.50 11.57
C ASN A 48 13.58 7.52 12.69
N ILE A 49 14.55 6.65 12.58
CA ILE A 49 15.72 6.63 13.42
C ILE A 49 16.98 6.57 12.55
N THR A 50 18.00 7.31 12.92
CA THR A 50 19.28 7.26 12.22
C THR A 50 20.34 6.66 13.11
N ILE A 51 20.96 5.60 12.61
CA ILE A 51 22.06 4.89 13.26
C ILE A 51 23.34 5.05 12.44
N GLN A 52 24.44 5.19 13.11
CA GLN A 52 25.77 5.12 12.52
C GLN A 52 26.35 3.74 12.75
N ILE A 53 26.80 3.10 11.69
CA ILE A 53 27.45 1.78 11.75
C ILE A 53 28.95 1.95 11.58
N GLY A 54 29.71 1.26 12.39
CA GLY A 54 31.14 1.33 12.35
C GLY A 54 31.82 0.27 13.21
N PHE A 55 33.09 0.43 13.45
CA PHE A 55 33.87 -0.44 14.30
C PHE A 55 34.17 0.25 15.65
N GLN A 56 34.18 -0.50 16.72
CA GLN A 56 34.74 0.00 17.97
C GLN A 56 36.24 0.21 17.81
N PRO A 57 36.79 1.37 18.21
CA PRO A 57 38.22 1.59 18.14
C PRO A 57 38.92 0.59 19.05
N THR A 58 39.81 -0.22 18.44
CA THR A 58 40.72 -1.05 19.21
C THR A 58 41.90 -0.20 19.68
N SER A 59 42.39 -0.44 20.87
CA SER A 59 43.42 0.35 21.55
C SER A 59 44.81 0.38 20.86
N ASN A 60 45.00 -0.33 19.76
CA ASN A 60 46.23 -0.39 19.00
C ASN A 60 46.17 0.52 17.77
N GLY A 61 46.79 1.66 17.89
CA GLY A 61 46.70 2.89 17.11
C GLY A 61 47.13 2.91 15.63
N ASP A 62 47.20 1.81 14.91
CA ASP A 62 47.48 1.79 13.47
C ASP A 62 46.24 1.63 12.62
N GLN A 63 45.44 2.67 12.60
CA GLN A 63 44.21 2.64 11.84
C GLN A 63 44.32 3.55 10.61
N ASN A 64 44.43 2.93 9.45
CA ASN A 64 44.28 3.64 8.20
C ASN A 64 42.78 4.09 8.07
N SER A 65 42.51 5.33 8.45
CA SER A 65 41.17 5.89 8.59
C SER A 65 40.31 5.72 7.31
N ALA A 66 40.93 5.71 6.14
CA ALA A 66 40.28 5.48 4.86
C ALA A 66 39.69 4.06 4.74
N ASN A 67 40.44 3.03 5.18
CA ASN A 67 39.96 1.64 5.14
C ASN A 67 38.80 1.42 6.12
N TYR A 68 38.84 2.08 7.29
CA TYR A 68 37.73 2.01 8.25
C TYR A 68 36.47 2.64 7.72
N MET A 69 36.59 3.77 7.04
CA MET A 69 35.45 4.46 6.46
C MET A 69 34.78 3.59 5.37
N THR A 70 35.56 3.06 4.44
CA THR A 70 35.08 2.17 3.39
C THR A 70 34.44 0.89 3.95
N ALA A 71 35.08 0.28 4.95
CA ALA A 71 34.58 -0.92 5.61
C ALA A 71 33.24 -0.62 6.37
N SER A 72 33.16 0.54 7.05
CA SER A 72 31.93 0.97 7.72
C SER A 72 30.79 1.24 6.74
N GLU A 73 31.10 1.81 5.58
CA GLU A 73 30.13 2.00 4.48
C GLU A 73 29.64 0.65 3.93
N GLY A 74 30.56 -0.33 3.77
CA GLY A 74 30.21 -1.69 3.35
C GLY A 74 29.27 -2.38 4.34
N LEU A 75 29.48 -2.20 5.65
CA LEU A 75 28.59 -2.73 6.68
C LEU A 75 27.20 -2.05 6.68
N ALA A 76 27.18 -0.74 6.51
CA ALA A 76 25.94 0.01 6.38
C ALA A 76 25.16 -0.40 5.11
N ASP A 77 25.89 -0.71 4.03
CA ASP A 77 25.30 -1.25 2.80
C ASP A 77 24.72 -2.66 3.03
N ALA A 78 25.46 -3.53 3.69
CA ALA A 78 25.01 -4.86 4.04
C ALA A 78 23.72 -4.84 4.90
N MET A 79 23.56 -3.87 5.79
CA MET A 79 22.34 -3.73 6.57
C MET A 79 21.12 -3.37 5.72
N VAL A 80 21.29 -2.55 4.69
CA VAL A 80 20.19 -2.08 3.84
C VAL A 80 19.87 -3.06 2.71
N THR A 81 20.89 -3.66 2.10
CA THR A 81 20.75 -4.53 0.93
C THR A 81 20.49 -5.99 1.27
N SER A 82 20.94 -6.45 2.45
CA SER A 82 20.66 -7.82 2.91
C SER A 82 19.30 -7.90 3.61
N PRO A 83 18.70 -9.10 3.71
CA PRO A 83 17.41 -9.29 4.36
C PRO A 83 17.48 -9.19 5.90
N ILE A 84 18.44 -8.46 6.48
CA ILE A 84 18.58 -8.33 7.94
C ILE A 84 17.34 -7.67 8.54
N LEU A 85 16.91 -6.56 7.96
CA LEU A 85 15.74 -5.79 8.45
C LEU A 85 14.41 -6.51 8.29
N THR A 86 14.36 -7.57 7.50
CA THR A 86 13.18 -8.42 7.31
C THR A 86 13.41 -9.84 7.83
N SER A 87 14.52 -10.05 8.55
CA SER A 87 14.81 -11.36 9.12
C SER A 87 13.95 -11.60 10.35
N HIS A 88 13.43 -12.81 10.45
CA HIS A 88 12.60 -13.21 11.60
C HIS A 88 13.30 -13.01 12.95
N GLU A 89 14.63 -13.20 13.01
CA GLU A 89 15.38 -13.01 14.25
C GLU A 89 15.48 -11.55 14.65
N PHE A 90 15.75 -10.64 13.69
CA PHE A 90 15.79 -9.22 13.95
C PHE A 90 14.42 -8.70 14.38
N ASP A 91 13.36 -9.08 13.67
CA ASP A 91 11.99 -8.71 13.99
C ASP A 91 11.54 -9.24 15.35
N LYS A 92 11.98 -10.47 15.70
CA LYS A 92 11.75 -11.06 17.03
C LYS A 92 12.48 -10.30 18.14
N ASP A 93 13.72 -9.87 17.88
CA ASP A 93 14.47 -9.07 18.84
C ASP A 93 13.82 -7.70 19.06
N ILE A 94 13.30 -7.06 17.99
CA ILE A 94 12.52 -5.82 18.11
C ILE A 94 11.27 -6.05 18.95
N SER A 95 10.50 -7.11 18.68
CA SER A 95 9.30 -7.44 19.44
C SER A 95 9.63 -7.68 20.93
N ASN A 96 10.68 -8.43 21.22
CA ASN A 96 11.14 -8.64 22.60
C ASN A 96 11.52 -7.33 23.29
N GLN A 97 12.22 -6.43 22.59
CA GLN A 97 12.63 -5.13 23.13
C GLN A 97 11.41 -4.24 23.43
N ILE A 98 10.42 -4.20 22.53
CA ILE A 98 9.15 -3.49 22.80
C ILE A 98 8.50 -4.01 24.09
N GLY A 99 8.52 -5.33 24.31
CA GLY A 99 8.01 -5.93 25.53
C GLY A 99 8.77 -5.47 26.80
N GLN A 100 10.08 -5.28 26.70
CA GLN A 100 10.91 -4.75 27.81
C GLN A 100 10.65 -3.24 28.06
N ASP A 101 10.41 -2.48 26.99
CA ASP A 101 10.21 -1.04 27.02
C ASP A 101 8.77 -0.63 27.36
N MET A 102 7.90 -1.58 27.69
CA MET A 102 6.48 -1.33 27.91
C MET A 102 6.23 -0.21 28.95
N ASN A 103 7.02 -0.15 29.99
CA ASN A 103 6.93 0.93 31.01
C ASN A 103 7.25 2.31 30.41
N LEU A 104 8.26 2.39 29.57
CA LEU A 104 8.65 3.64 28.88
C LEU A 104 7.55 4.10 27.91
N ILE A 105 6.99 3.15 27.16
CA ILE A 105 5.90 3.40 26.22
C ILE A 105 4.65 3.90 26.96
N GLN A 106 4.30 3.26 28.09
CA GLN A 106 3.17 3.67 28.92
C GLN A 106 3.36 5.06 29.56
N GLN A 107 4.57 5.41 29.94
CA GLN A 107 4.88 6.76 30.44
C GLN A 107 4.67 7.82 29.35
N ARG A 108 5.00 7.51 28.09
CA ARG A 108 4.91 8.47 26.99
C ARG A 108 3.52 8.60 26.40
N TYR A 109 2.83 7.48 26.19
CA TYR A 109 1.55 7.40 25.45
C TYR A 109 0.35 7.02 26.34
N GLY A 110 0.58 6.74 27.62
CA GLY A 110 -0.45 6.34 28.58
C GLY A 110 -0.57 4.83 28.74
N ALA A 111 -1.21 4.40 29.84
CA ALA A 111 -1.33 2.99 30.22
C ALA A 111 -2.11 2.12 29.21
N ASN A 112 -2.99 2.73 28.39
CA ASN A 112 -3.79 2.05 27.37
C ASN A 112 -3.34 2.37 25.94
N ALA A 113 -2.03 2.63 25.75
CA ALA A 113 -1.50 2.93 24.43
C ALA A 113 -1.73 1.76 23.48
N ASP A 114 -2.36 2.03 22.33
CA ASP A 114 -2.54 1.04 21.27
C ASP A 114 -1.25 0.93 20.44
N LEU A 115 -0.58 -0.21 20.52
CA LEU A 115 0.65 -0.51 19.79
C LEU A 115 0.39 -1.23 18.47
N GLY A 116 -0.86 -1.59 18.17
CA GLY A 116 -1.19 -2.46 17.03
C GLY A 116 -0.66 -3.88 17.23
N ASP A 117 -0.51 -4.63 16.15
CA ASP A 117 -0.07 -6.05 16.17
C ASP A 117 1.46 -6.18 16.19
N TRP A 118 2.11 -5.56 17.17
CA TRP A 118 3.59 -5.50 17.30
C TRP A 118 4.25 -6.86 17.57
N GLN A 119 3.49 -7.89 17.95
CA GLN A 119 3.98 -9.25 18.15
C GLN A 119 4.12 -10.02 16.83
N ASN A 120 3.52 -9.53 15.77
CA ASN A 120 3.57 -10.14 14.45
C ASN A 120 4.86 -9.73 13.72
N THR A 121 5.88 -10.58 13.79
CA THR A 121 7.20 -10.34 13.19
C THR A 121 7.13 -10.08 11.69
N ALA A 122 6.24 -10.77 10.95
CA ALA A 122 6.08 -10.55 9.53
C ALA A 122 5.51 -9.15 9.21
N ALA A 123 4.64 -8.62 10.05
CA ALA A 123 4.13 -7.26 9.93
C ALA A 123 5.21 -6.22 10.27
N LEU A 124 6.07 -6.50 11.26
CA LEU A 124 7.20 -5.65 11.62
C LEU A 124 8.16 -5.48 10.45
N GLY A 125 8.65 -6.57 9.85
CA GLY A 125 9.57 -6.51 8.71
C GLY A 125 9.02 -5.75 7.50
N GLN A 126 7.71 -5.82 7.25
CA GLN A 126 7.05 -5.05 6.17
C GLN A 126 6.89 -3.57 6.47
N ALA A 127 6.89 -3.19 7.74
CA ALA A 127 6.74 -1.80 8.18
C ALA A 127 8.05 -1.00 8.09
N LEU A 128 9.18 -1.67 7.84
CA LEU A 128 10.50 -1.07 7.87
C LEU A 128 11.00 -0.76 6.46
N THR A 129 11.57 0.41 6.29
CA THR A 129 12.33 0.80 5.10
C THR A 129 13.61 1.47 5.54
N ALA A 130 14.70 1.22 4.84
CA ALA A 130 16.00 1.80 5.19
C ALA A 130 16.65 2.46 3.99
N VAL A 131 17.32 3.57 4.26
CA VAL A 131 18.12 4.31 3.29
C VAL A 131 19.50 4.57 3.91
N ARG A 132 20.54 4.36 3.12
CA ARG A 132 21.92 4.58 3.52
C ARG A 132 22.48 5.86 2.92
N VAL A 133 23.23 6.60 3.73
CA VAL A 133 24.10 7.70 3.31
C VAL A 133 25.45 7.52 4.00
N HIS A 134 26.47 7.12 3.28
CA HIS A 134 27.76 6.72 3.83
C HIS A 134 27.60 5.59 4.86
N ASN A 135 28.09 5.80 6.08
CA ASN A 135 27.97 4.87 7.19
C ASN A 135 26.74 5.14 8.10
N LEU A 136 25.87 6.06 7.67
CA LEU A 136 24.61 6.35 8.33
C LEU A 136 23.48 5.56 7.66
N VAL A 137 22.67 4.88 8.46
CA VAL A 137 21.48 4.18 8.02
C VAL A 137 20.28 4.84 8.69
N THR A 138 19.38 5.39 7.89
CA THR A 138 18.09 5.91 8.34
C THR A 138 17.03 4.86 8.11
N ILE A 139 16.44 4.37 9.19
CA ILE A 139 15.37 3.39 9.16
C ILE A 139 14.06 4.14 9.43
N THR A 140 13.15 4.05 8.48
CA THR A 140 11.80 4.60 8.59
C THR A 140 10.83 3.49 8.92
N THR A 141 10.04 3.71 9.95
CA THR A 141 8.98 2.81 10.41
C THR A 141 7.63 3.43 10.06
N ASN A 142 6.78 2.67 9.34
CA ASN A 142 5.40 3.05 9.05
C ASN A 142 4.46 2.04 9.72
N TRP A 143 3.67 2.49 10.69
CA TRP A 143 2.83 1.62 11.50
C TRP A 143 1.39 2.12 11.62
N SER A 144 0.49 1.24 12.04
CA SER A 144 -0.95 1.56 12.14
C SER A 144 -1.30 2.54 13.26
N THR A 145 -0.46 2.63 14.29
CA THR A 145 -0.69 3.47 15.48
C THR A 145 0.53 4.32 15.80
N PRO A 146 0.36 5.53 16.36
CA PRO A 146 1.49 6.40 16.69
C PRO A 146 2.38 5.80 17.78
N ALA A 147 1.80 5.23 18.83
CA ALA A 147 2.57 4.61 19.90
C ALA A 147 3.38 3.41 19.41
N GLY A 148 2.78 2.58 18.53
CA GLY A 148 3.48 1.45 17.92
C GLY A 148 4.61 1.89 17.00
N ALA A 149 4.40 2.92 16.16
CA ALA A 149 5.45 3.45 15.29
C ALA A 149 6.67 3.91 16.08
N TRP A 150 6.45 4.67 17.15
CA TRP A 150 7.53 5.13 18.01
C TRP A 150 8.21 3.97 18.74
N ALA A 151 7.44 3.04 19.30
CA ALA A 151 7.97 1.88 20.02
C ALA A 151 8.87 1.01 19.14
N ILE A 152 8.44 0.73 17.91
CA ILE A 152 9.22 -0.03 16.95
C ILE A 152 10.52 0.71 16.59
N ALA A 153 10.46 2.00 16.29
CA ALA A 153 11.66 2.77 15.95
C ALA A 153 12.64 2.86 17.13
N ASN A 154 12.15 3.05 18.36
CA ASN A 154 13.00 3.04 19.57
C ASN A 154 13.66 1.67 19.76
N ALA A 155 12.89 0.60 19.69
CA ALA A 155 13.40 -0.77 19.81
C ALA A 155 14.46 -1.10 18.73
N ILE A 156 14.28 -0.63 17.49
CA ILE A 156 15.30 -0.77 16.43
C ILE A 156 16.60 -0.11 16.85
N GLY A 157 16.54 1.08 17.41
CA GLY A 157 17.75 1.78 17.91
C GLY A 157 18.48 0.99 18.98
N GLU A 158 17.77 0.49 19.97
CA GLU A 158 18.33 -0.28 21.07
C GLU A 158 18.88 -1.65 20.63
N VAL A 159 18.10 -2.39 19.83
CA VAL A 159 18.54 -3.67 19.25
C VAL A 159 19.74 -3.48 18.35
N SER A 160 19.76 -2.43 17.51
CA SER A 160 20.92 -2.12 16.67
C SER A 160 22.14 -1.77 17.50
N ALA A 161 22.02 -0.95 18.53
CA ALA A 161 23.12 -0.59 19.40
C ALA A 161 23.68 -1.81 20.16
N ALA A 162 22.81 -2.72 20.59
CA ALA A 162 23.21 -3.87 21.41
C ALA A 162 23.68 -5.08 20.56
N LYS A 163 23.03 -5.35 19.42
CA LYS A 163 23.17 -6.63 18.71
C LYS A 163 23.62 -6.53 17.25
N ILE A 164 23.87 -5.33 16.70
CA ILE A 164 24.23 -5.19 15.29
C ILE A 164 25.45 -6.02 14.89
N GLY A 165 26.42 -6.15 15.80
CA GLY A 165 27.60 -7.01 15.60
C GLY A 165 27.25 -8.47 15.34
N THR A 166 26.21 -8.99 15.97
CA THR A 166 25.76 -10.37 15.76
C THR A 166 25.26 -10.60 14.34
N TYR A 167 24.57 -9.63 13.78
CA TYR A 167 24.02 -9.69 12.43
C TYR A 167 25.06 -9.42 11.34
N LEU A 168 25.99 -8.48 11.58
CA LEU A 168 26.95 -8.01 10.58
C LEU A 168 28.31 -8.69 10.64
N ASN A 169 28.70 -9.35 11.76
CA ASN A 169 30.00 -10.04 11.86
C ASN A 169 30.18 -11.15 10.82
N TYR A 170 29.08 -11.73 10.33
CA TYR A 170 29.15 -12.74 9.27
C TYR A 170 29.62 -12.14 7.93
N ALA A 171 29.21 -10.93 7.61
CA ALA A 171 29.64 -10.22 6.39
C ALA A 171 31.15 -9.97 6.41
N ILE A 172 31.72 -9.61 7.57
CA ILE A 172 33.16 -9.37 7.72
C ILE A 172 33.98 -10.67 7.59
N LYS A 173 33.50 -11.77 8.17
CA LYS A 173 34.22 -13.06 8.09
C LYS A 173 34.33 -13.56 6.66
N ASN A 174 33.37 -13.31 5.82
CA ASN A 174 33.41 -13.71 4.42
C ASN A 174 34.39 -12.88 3.58
N ASP A 175 34.55 -11.60 3.86
CA ASP A 175 35.51 -10.73 3.20
C ASP A 175 36.95 -10.97 3.71
N ALA A 176 37.09 -11.26 4.98
CA ALA A 176 38.43 -11.53 5.58
C ALA A 176 39.07 -12.84 5.11
N THR A 177 38.25 -13.81 4.67
CA THR A 177 38.76 -15.10 4.14
C THR A 177 39.37 -14.94 2.75
N GLN A 178 39.07 -13.87 2.04
CA GLN A 178 39.62 -13.66 0.70
C GLN A 178 40.97 -12.88 0.66
N ASN A 179 41.32 -12.12 1.69
CA ASN A 179 42.42 -11.14 1.53
C ASN A 179 43.46 -11.04 2.66
N SER A 180 43.53 -11.88 3.68
CA SER A 180 44.52 -11.58 4.72
C SER A 180 45.21 -12.74 5.41
N THR A 181 46.50 -12.75 5.22
CA THR A 181 47.58 -13.17 6.14
C THR A 181 47.74 -12.17 7.30
N GLY A 182 46.77 -11.29 7.58
CA GLY A 182 46.83 -10.29 8.63
C GLY A 182 45.90 -10.67 9.78
N ASN A 183 46.44 -10.72 10.98
CA ASN A 183 45.80 -10.93 12.25
C ASN A 183 44.69 -9.83 12.47
N LEU A 184 43.52 -10.00 11.93
CA LEU A 184 42.33 -9.17 12.26
C LEU A 184 41.90 -9.55 13.68
N THR A 185 42.56 -8.96 14.67
CA THR A 185 42.00 -8.85 16.01
C THR A 185 40.60 -8.30 15.86
N THR A 186 39.63 -9.06 16.28
CA THR A 186 38.19 -8.90 16.22
C THR A 186 37.74 -7.44 16.42
N SER A 187 37.76 -6.65 15.34
CA SER A 187 37.10 -5.35 15.33
C SER A 187 35.62 -5.60 15.47
N GLN A 188 35.06 -5.30 16.64
CA GLN A 188 33.63 -5.50 16.87
C GLN A 188 32.85 -4.44 16.11
N VAL A 189 31.94 -4.89 15.26
CA VAL A 189 30.97 -4.00 14.64
C VAL A 189 30.09 -3.43 15.72
N SER A 190 29.90 -2.14 15.69
CA SER A 190 29.02 -1.43 16.61
C SER A 190 28.11 -0.47 15.85
N ALA A 191 26.95 -0.22 16.43
CA ALA A 191 26.07 0.83 15.95
C ALA A 191 25.83 1.84 17.07
N ARG A 192 25.65 3.10 16.68
CA ARG A 192 25.30 4.19 17.57
C ARG A 192 24.08 4.92 17.03
N VAL A 193 23.09 5.13 17.88
CA VAL A 193 21.95 5.98 17.53
C VAL A 193 22.43 7.43 17.48
N ILE A 194 22.26 8.07 16.32
CA ILE A 194 22.60 9.48 16.10
C ILE A 194 21.36 10.34 16.29
N THR A 195 20.22 9.90 15.75
CA THR A 195 18.95 10.58 15.92
C THR A 195 17.95 9.60 16.50
N ALA A 196 17.47 9.90 17.70
CA ALA A 196 16.40 9.12 18.34
C ALA A 196 15.09 9.28 17.59
N ALA A 197 14.18 8.32 17.74
CA ALA A 197 12.87 8.36 17.10
C ALA A 197 12.07 9.60 17.54
N PRO A 198 11.72 10.52 16.61
CA PRO A 198 10.83 11.64 16.90
C PRO A 198 9.39 11.17 17.09
N ASP A 199 8.51 12.10 17.48
CA ASP A 199 7.09 11.80 17.52
C ASP A 199 6.57 11.44 16.12
N PRO A 200 5.80 10.33 16.01
CA PRO A 200 5.29 9.88 14.72
C PRO A 200 4.31 10.88 14.11
N ILE A 201 4.45 11.09 12.81
CA ILE A 201 3.53 11.91 12.01
C ILE A 201 2.63 11.02 11.18
N SER A 202 1.41 11.49 10.89
CA SER A 202 0.51 10.78 9.98
C SER A 202 1.05 10.82 8.55
N VAL A 203 1.16 9.67 7.93
CA VAL A 203 1.63 9.49 6.54
C VAL A 203 0.60 8.67 5.75
N PRO A 204 0.58 8.78 4.41
CA PRO A 204 -0.23 7.89 3.60
C PRO A 204 0.13 6.43 3.88
N GLY A 205 -0.88 5.59 4.14
CA GLY A 205 -0.66 4.17 4.35
C GLY A 205 -0.19 3.46 3.07
N LEU A 206 0.34 2.26 3.22
CA LEU A 206 0.89 1.44 2.12
C LEU A 206 -0.08 1.24 0.95
N SER A 207 -1.36 1.30 1.21
CA SER A 207 -2.43 1.10 0.21
C SER A 207 -3.15 2.39 -0.18
N SER A 208 -2.69 3.57 0.23
CA SER A 208 -3.34 4.84 -0.10
C SER A 208 -3.41 5.08 -1.61
N ASN A 209 -2.41 4.65 -2.36
CA ASN A 209 -2.39 4.74 -3.83
C ASN A 209 -3.48 3.87 -4.50
N ARG A 210 -4.01 2.86 -3.83
CA ARG A 210 -5.12 2.04 -4.35
C ARG A 210 -6.42 2.82 -4.47
N VAL A 211 -6.60 3.86 -3.68
CA VAL A 211 -7.79 4.72 -3.76
C VAL A 211 -7.84 5.45 -5.11
N SER A 212 -6.70 5.94 -5.60
CA SER A 212 -6.61 6.56 -6.93
C SER A 212 -6.85 5.56 -8.06
N LEU A 213 -6.39 4.31 -7.91
CA LEU A 213 -6.68 3.22 -8.84
C LEU A 213 -8.17 2.87 -8.88
N PHE A 214 -8.87 2.92 -7.75
CA PHE A 214 -10.31 2.69 -7.69
C PHE A 214 -11.09 3.76 -8.47
N LEU A 215 -10.68 5.01 -8.35
CA LEU A 215 -11.26 6.11 -9.12
C LEU A 215 -11.01 5.94 -10.62
N LEU A 216 -9.79 5.54 -10.99
CA LEU A 216 -9.44 5.23 -12.38
C LEU A 216 -10.28 4.06 -12.93
N MET A 217 -10.48 2.98 -12.15
CA MET A 217 -11.33 1.86 -12.55
C MET A 217 -12.77 2.29 -12.81
N LEU A 218 -13.32 3.18 -11.97
CA LEU A 218 -14.67 3.73 -12.18
C LEU A 218 -14.76 4.56 -13.46
N LEU A 219 -13.74 5.36 -13.76
CA LEU A 219 -13.67 6.14 -14.99
C LEU A 219 -13.61 5.23 -16.23
N VAL A 220 -12.76 4.20 -16.19
CA VAL A 220 -12.67 3.19 -17.27
C VAL A 220 -14.01 2.46 -17.45
N ALA A 221 -14.69 2.09 -16.36
CA ALA A 221 -16.00 1.46 -16.41
C ALA A 221 -17.07 2.36 -17.07
N LEU A 222 -17.02 3.66 -16.80
CA LEU A 222 -17.90 4.64 -17.45
C LEU A 222 -17.68 4.66 -18.96
N VAL A 223 -16.42 4.76 -19.41
CA VAL A 223 -16.06 4.78 -20.83
C VAL A 223 -16.50 3.48 -21.51
N LEU A 224 -16.22 2.33 -20.89
CA LEU A 224 -16.63 1.02 -21.42
C LEU A 224 -18.16 0.89 -21.45
N GLY A 225 -18.87 1.38 -20.43
CA GLY A 225 -20.34 1.38 -20.42
C GLY A 225 -20.92 2.19 -21.57
N ILE A 226 -20.35 3.36 -21.86
CA ILE A 226 -20.76 4.20 -23.00
C ILE A 226 -20.45 3.48 -24.32
N ALA A 227 -19.23 2.95 -24.49
CA ALA A 227 -18.82 2.22 -25.68
C ALA A 227 -19.74 1.01 -25.95
N LEU A 228 -20.07 0.25 -24.91
CA LEU A 228 -20.99 -0.89 -25.00
C LEU A 228 -22.39 -0.47 -25.39
N THR A 229 -22.86 0.71 -24.92
CA THR A 229 -24.15 1.27 -25.30
C THR A 229 -24.23 1.56 -26.79
N PHE A 230 -23.17 2.16 -27.36
CA PHE A 230 -23.10 2.41 -28.80
C PHE A 230 -22.98 1.11 -29.59
N LEU A 231 -22.19 0.14 -29.12
CA LEU A 231 -22.08 -1.16 -29.75
C LEU A 231 -23.44 -1.89 -29.80
N LEU A 232 -24.18 -1.89 -28.71
CA LEU A 232 -25.50 -2.49 -28.65
C LEU A 232 -26.52 -1.74 -29.51
N ASP A 233 -26.37 -0.43 -29.70
CA ASP A 233 -27.22 0.33 -30.60
C ASP A 233 -26.89 0.05 -32.05
N TYR A 234 -25.60 -0.11 -32.38
CA TYR A 234 -25.11 -0.49 -33.72
C TYR A 234 -25.56 -1.90 -34.12
N LEU A 235 -25.61 -2.86 -33.19
CA LEU A 235 -26.04 -4.24 -33.42
C LEU A 235 -27.56 -4.41 -33.40
N ASP A 236 -28.32 -3.36 -33.14
CA ASP A 236 -29.77 -3.42 -33.05
C ASP A 236 -30.42 -3.02 -34.36
N ASP A 237 -30.50 -3.97 -35.30
CA ASP A 237 -31.08 -3.83 -36.66
C ASP A 237 -32.61 -3.67 -36.67
N ARG A 238 -33.21 -3.33 -35.54
CA ARG A 238 -34.66 -3.12 -35.48
C ARG A 238 -35.06 -1.81 -36.14
N ILE A 239 -35.86 -1.87 -37.19
CA ILE A 239 -36.51 -0.71 -37.83
C ILE A 239 -37.42 -0.04 -36.82
N ARG A 240 -37.16 1.22 -36.47
CA ARG A 240 -37.85 1.91 -35.36
C ARG A 240 -38.59 3.16 -35.75
N SER A 241 -38.30 3.71 -36.89
CA SER A 241 -39.00 4.93 -37.37
C SER A 241 -39.64 4.74 -38.73
N LYS A 242 -40.69 5.49 -38.95
CA LYS A 242 -41.37 5.53 -40.25
C LYS A 242 -40.44 6.00 -41.36
N ASP A 243 -39.60 6.95 -41.04
CA ASP A 243 -38.63 7.55 -41.96
C ASP A 243 -37.57 6.53 -42.39
N GLU A 244 -37.16 5.65 -41.49
CA GLU A 244 -36.21 4.57 -41.73
C GLU A 244 -36.82 3.49 -42.68
N VAL A 245 -38.06 3.13 -42.49
CA VAL A 245 -38.80 2.24 -43.39
C VAL A 245 -38.92 2.84 -44.77
N THR A 246 -39.26 4.15 -44.86
CA THR A 246 -39.37 4.84 -46.14
C THR A 246 -38.06 4.95 -46.89
N GLN A 247 -36.93 5.17 -46.15
CA GLN A 247 -35.60 5.20 -46.73
C GLN A 247 -35.10 3.83 -47.20
N LEU A 248 -35.36 2.78 -46.41
CA LEU A 248 -34.93 1.40 -46.74
C LEU A 248 -35.74 0.77 -47.89
N LEU A 249 -37.03 1.02 -47.91
CA LEU A 249 -37.91 0.37 -48.88
C LEU A 249 -38.26 1.25 -50.10
N GLY A 250 -37.97 2.57 -50.02
CA GLY A 250 -38.33 3.53 -51.10
C GLY A 250 -39.82 3.70 -51.33
N ILE A 251 -40.68 3.24 -50.41
CA ILE A 251 -42.15 3.23 -50.53
C ILE A 251 -42.73 4.17 -49.49
N PRO A 252 -43.64 5.08 -49.87
CA PRO A 252 -44.30 5.96 -48.90
C PRO A 252 -45.24 5.16 -48.00
N ILE A 253 -45.18 5.43 -46.69
CA ILE A 253 -46.04 4.78 -45.67
C ILE A 253 -47.40 5.46 -45.68
N TYR A 254 -48.44 4.75 -46.09
CA TYR A 254 -49.78 5.27 -46.17
C TYR A 254 -50.61 5.14 -44.88
N ALA A 255 -50.28 4.18 -44.00
CA ALA A 255 -50.96 3.99 -42.75
C ALA A 255 -50.07 3.39 -41.64
N VAL A 256 -50.35 3.72 -40.41
CA VAL A 256 -49.74 3.14 -39.22
C VAL A 256 -50.87 2.56 -38.36
N LEU A 257 -50.83 1.27 -38.12
CA LEU A 257 -51.77 0.66 -37.20
C LEU A 257 -51.41 1.08 -35.76
N PRO A 258 -52.38 1.70 -35.04
CA PRO A 258 -52.19 2.02 -33.64
C PRO A 258 -51.97 0.72 -32.85
N HIS A 259 -51.02 0.75 -31.91
CA HIS A 259 -50.77 -0.38 -31.02
C HIS A 259 -52.06 -0.70 -30.26
N ALA A 260 -52.56 -1.93 -30.39
CA ALA A 260 -53.74 -2.36 -29.63
C ALA A 260 -53.40 -2.20 -28.12
N PRO A 261 -54.25 -1.52 -27.35
CA PRO A 261 -54.05 -1.42 -25.92
C PRO A 261 -54.00 -2.85 -25.36
N SER A 262 -52.94 -3.18 -24.62
CA SER A 262 -52.82 -4.47 -23.94
C SER A 262 -54.11 -4.69 -23.11
N PRO A 263 -54.75 -5.88 -23.16
CA PRO A 263 -55.95 -6.15 -22.40
C PRO A 263 -55.68 -5.89 -20.93
N GLY A 264 -56.28 -4.80 -20.41
CA GLY A 264 -56.08 -4.35 -19.06
C GLY A 264 -56.43 -5.49 -18.11
N ARG A 265 -55.50 -5.84 -17.22
CA ARG A 265 -55.81 -6.65 -16.03
C ARG A 265 -57.04 -6.02 -15.36
N SER A 266 -58.21 -6.64 -15.50
CA SER A 266 -59.41 -6.26 -14.78
C SER A 266 -59.10 -6.33 -13.28
N ARG A 267 -58.99 -5.16 -12.65
CA ARG A 267 -59.04 -5.07 -11.19
C ARG A 267 -60.35 -5.59 -10.72
N SER A 268 -60.40 -6.80 -10.17
CA SER A 268 -61.57 -7.30 -9.43
C SER A 268 -61.87 -6.32 -8.30
N PRO A 269 -63.14 -5.86 -8.15
CA PRO A 269 -63.50 -5.01 -7.04
C PRO A 269 -63.42 -5.84 -5.74
N ILE A 270 -62.62 -5.39 -4.81
CA ILE A 270 -62.55 -5.94 -3.45
C ILE A 270 -63.88 -5.57 -2.78
N SER A 271 -64.77 -6.57 -2.64
CA SER A 271 -66.00 -6.48 -1.81
C SER A 271 -65.57 -6.31 -0.35
N ARG A 272 -65.83 -5.12 0.22
CA ARG A 272 -65.83 -4.92 1.67
C ARG A 272 -67.16 -5.50 2.23
N LYS A 273 -67.06 -6.46 3.11
CA LYS A 273 -68.04 -6.74 4.16
C LYS A 273 -67.37 -6.49 5.50
#